data_c031f337fd39ce7f859138be28dc8cdb
#
_entry.id   c031f337fd39ce7f859138be28dc8cdb
#
_cell.length_a   1.000
_cell.length_b   1.000
_cell.length_c   1.000
_cell.angle_alpha   90.00
_cell.angle_beta   90.00
_cell.angle_gamma   90.00
#
_symmetry.space_group_name_H-M   'P 1'
#
loop_
_entity.id
_entity.type
_entity.pdbx_description
1 polymer ?
#
loop_
_entity_poly.entity_id
_entity_poly.type
_entity_poly.pdbx_seq_one_letter_code
_entity_poly.pdbx_strand_id
1 'polypeptide(L)'
;MPEAKTRSKRGSTRTNMLMSAAQVMRERGASGVTIDEVLARSGAPRGSVYYHFPEGRNQILAEALRWAGDAITESIDTAAERGALPLVRNFSEFWERTLMESDFGAGCPVVAAAIGCTNDEAQLTAIASDIFCRWRDALARAFVADNFDTAAAESLAVTCIASLEGAVVLCRSIRTTEPLRQVAREMEFLIKSREFVRRNGLPTGGH
;
A
#
# COMPACT_ATOMS: atom_id res chain seq x y z
N MET A 1 -40.10 -11.81 -4.38
CA MET A 1 -38.82 -11.40 -3.78
C MET A 1 -37.67 -11.37 -4.82
N PRO A 2 -37.50 -10.32 -5.61
CA PRO A 2 -36.38 -10.17 -6.56
C PRO A 2 -35.25 -9.22 -6.06
N GLU A 3 -35.42 -8.48 -4.97
CA GLU A 3 -34.47 -7.40 -4.59
C GLU A 3 -33.12 -7.87 -4.06
N ALA A 4 -33.03 -8.98 -3.36
CA ALA A 4 -31.78 -9.44 -2.77
C ALA A 4 -30.72 -9.89 -3.80
N LYS A 5 -31.13 -10.51 -4.91
CA LYS A 5 -30.21 -10.90 -6.01
C LYS A 5 -29.66 -9.71 -6.79
N THR A 6 -30.43 -8.64 -6.93
CA THR A 6 -30.04 -7.43 -7.66
C THR A 6 -29.05 -6.59 -6.83
N ARG A 7 -29.22 -6.53 -5.52
CA ARG A 7 -28.33 -5.79 -4.60
C ARG A 7 -26.95 -6.45 -4.49
N SER A 8 -26.86 -7.78 -4.40
CA SER A 8 -25.61 -8.55 -4.41
C SER A 8 -24.82 -8.36 -5.71
N LYS A 9 -25.49 -8.37 -6.87
CA LYS A 9 -24.85 -8.19 -8.18
C LYS A 9 -24.33 -6.76 -8.39
N ARG A 10 -24.99 -5.75 -7.80
CA ARG A 10 -24.59 -4.32 -7.89
C ARG A 10 -23.33 -4.03 -7.03
N GLY A 11 -23.26 -4.55 -5.82
CA GLY A 11 -22.05 -4.45 -4.98
C GLY A 11 -20.84 -5.09 -5.65
N SER A 12 -21.01 -6.26 -6.25
CA SER A 12 -19.97 -6.97 -7.00
C SER A 12 -19.45 -6.16 -8.20
N THR A 13 -20.32 -5.53 -9.02
CA THR A 13 -19.91 -4.76 -10.19
C THR A 13 -19.07 -3.54 -9.80
N ARG A 14 -19.52 -2.77 -8.80
CA ARG A 14 -18.78 -1.60 -8.31
C ARG A 14 -17.42 -1.98 -7.75
N THR A 15 -17.37 -3.02 -6.92
CA THR A 15 -16.12 -3.52 -6.36
C THR A 15 -15.17 -4.00 -7.45
N ASN A 16 -15.66 -4.73 -8.46
CA ASN A 16 -14.83 -5.18 -9.57
C ASN A 16 -14.23 -4.02 -10.36
N MET A 17 -14.97 -2.91 -10.53
CA MET A 17 -14.43 -1.70 -11.17
C MET A 17 -13.31 -1.07 -10.32
N LEU A 18 -13.49 -0.99 -8.98
CA LEU A 18 -12.46 -0.45 -8.08
C LEU A 18 -11.21 -1.33 -8.06
N MET A 19 -11.37 -2.66 -8.01
CA MET A 19 -10.25 -3.60 -8.10
C MET A 19 -9.50 -3.45 -9.41
N SER A 20 -10.23 -3.36 -10.54
CA SER A 20 -9.63 -3.16 -11.86
C SER A 20 -8.87 -1.84 -11.95
N ALA A 21 -9.45 -0.74 -11.45
CA ALA A 21 -8.80 0.56 -11.42
C ALA A 21 -7.54 0.55 -10.55
N ALA A 22 -7.61 -0.05 -9.34
CA ALA A 22 -6.45 -0.19 -8.46
C ALA A 22 -5.32 -1.02 -9.11
N GLN A 23 -5.68 -2.08 -9.84
CA GLN A 23 -4.70 -2.88 -10.57
C GLN A 23 -4.03 -2.07 -11.70
N VAL A 24 -4.79 -1.33 -12.50
CA VAL A 24 -4.21 -0.45 -13.53
C VAL A 24 -3.30 0.60 -12.90
N MET A 25 -3.71 1.18 -11.76
CA MET A 25 -2.90 2.16 -11.04
C MET A 25 -1.56 1.57 -10.55
N ARG A 26 -1.56 0.33 -10.07
CA ARG A 26 -0.34 -0.39 -9.69
C ARG A 26 0.61 -0.62 -10.87
N GLU A 27 0.07 -0.85 -12.05
CA GLU A 27 0.85 -1.17 -13.26
C GLU A 27 1.34 0.09 -13.98
N ARG A 28 0.47 1.09 -14.14
CA ARG A 28 0.66 2.21 -15.07
C ARG A 28 0.47 3.60 -14.44
N GLY A 29 0.26 3.67 -13.12
CA GLY A 29 -0.06 4.91 -12.42
C GLY A 29 -1.48 5.40 -12.67
N ALA A 30 -1.82 6.58 -12.11
CA ALA A 30 -3.15 7.18 -12.23
C ALA A 30 -3.50 7.52 -13.69
N SER A 31 -2.52 7.97 -14.48
CA SER A 31 -2.71 8.32 -15.90
C SER A 31 -3.15 7.12 -16.76
N GLY A 32 -2.77 5.90 -16.39
CA GLY A 32 -3.18 4.68 -17.07
C GLY A 32 -4.63 4.27 -16.82
N VAL A 33 -5.27 4.81 -15.78
CA VAL A 33 -6.66 4.47 -15.42
C VAL A 33 -7.62 5.27 -16.30
N THR A 34 -8.14 4.63 -17.31
CA THR A 34 -9.23 5.17 -18.15
C THR A 34 -10.53 4.41 -17.90
N ILE A 35 -11.67 5.03 -18.21
CA ILE A 35 -12.98 4.36 -18.09
C ILE A 35 -13.02 3.09 -18.95
N ASP A 36 -12.51 3.17 -20.17
CA ASP A 36 -12.51 2.03 -21.10
C ASP A 36 -11.64 0.87 -20.58
N GLU A 37 -10.47 1.15 -20.00
CA GLU A 37 -9.60 0.13 -19.39
C GLU A 37 -10.27 -0.52 -18.17
N VAL A 38 -10.91 0.28 -17.31
CA VAL A 38 -11.65 -0.24 -16.14
C VAL A 38 -12.80 -1.14 -16.56
N LEU A 39 -13.56 -0.73 -17.60
CA LEU A 39 -14.64 -1.55 -18.15
C LEU A 39 -14.13 -2.85 -18.77
N ALA A 40 -13.06 -2.78 -19.56
CA ALA A 40 -12.46 -3.94 -20.20
C ALA A 40 -12.02 -4.99 -19.18
N ARG A 41 -11.37 -4.56 -18.08
CA ARG A 41 -10.90 -5.47 -17.03
C ARG A 41 -11.99 -5.96 -16.09
N SER A 42 -12.94 -5.10 -15.73
CA SER A 42 -14.01 -5.46 -14.79
C SER A 42 -15.13 -6.29 -15.42
N GLY A 43 -15.21 -6.31 -16.75
CA GLY A 43 -16.34 -6.90 -17.49
C GLY A 43 -17.67 -6.17 -17.26
N ALA A 44 -17.62 -4.94 -16.74
CA ALA A 44 -18.82 -4.17 -16.44
C ALA A 44 -19.43 -3.53 -17.68
N PRO A 45 -20.78 -3.45 -17.78
CA PRO A 45 -21.44 -2.76 -18.88
C PRO A 45 -21.09 -1.27 -18.91
N ARG A 46 -20.88 -0.69 -20.11
CA ARG A 46 -20.49 0.73 -20.26
C ARG A 46 -21.42 1.71 -19.56
N GLY A 47 -22.72 1.46 -19.59
CA GLY A 47 -23.73 2.31 -18.93
C GLY A 47 -23.71 2.25 -17.41
N SER A 48 -23.00 1.29 -16.80
CA SER A 48 -22.95 1.15 -15.34
C SER A 48 -21.94 2.09 -14.66
N VAL A 49 -20.98 2.67 -15.41
CA VAL A 49 -19.96 3.56 -14.83
C VAL A 49 -20.59 4.75 -14.14
N TYR A 50 -21.34 5.55 -14.88
CA TYR A 50 -21.96 6.77 -14.33
C TYR A 50 -23.09 6.50 -13.33
N TYR A 51 -23.62 5.29 -13.32
CA TYR A 51 -24.52 4.83 -12.27
C TYR A 51 -23.80 4.60 -10.93
N HIS A 52 -22.58 4.02 -10.97
CA HIS A 52 -21.80 3.72 -9.78
C HIS A 52 -20.84 4.85 -9.38
N PHE A 53 -20.41 5.65 -10.35
CA PHE A 53 -19.43 6.73 -10.21
C PHE A 53 -19.90 7.95 -11.01
N PRO A 54 -20.85 8.74 -10.46
CA PRO A 54 -21.40 9.91 -11.15
C PRO A 54 -20.36 10.93 -11.58
N GLU A 55 -19.27 11.09 -10.81
CA GLU A 55 -18.17 12.01 -11.13
C GLU A 55 -17.15 11.39 -12.10
N GLY A 56 -17.44 10.18 -12.61
CA GLY A 56 -16.62 9.52 -13.62
C GLY A 56 -15.23 9.08 -13.13
N ARG A 57 -14.22 9.30 -13.98
CA ARG A 57 -12.84 8.82 -13.77
C ARG A 57 -12.24 9.29 -12.45
N ASN A 58 -12.42 10.55 -12.08
CA ASN A 58 -11.79 11.11 -10.88
C ASN A 58 -12.31 10.44 -9.60
N GLN A 59 -13.60 10.14 -9.55
CA GLN A 59 -14.20 9.38 -8.46
C GLN A 59 -13.65 7.95 -8.42
N ILE A 60 -13.56 7.28 -9.56
CA ILE A 60 -12.99 5.93 -9.66
C ILE A 60 -11.56 5.91 -9.12
N LEU A 61 -10.72 6.85 -9.52
CA LEU A 61 -9.33 6.98 -9.07
C LEU A 61 -9.24 7.15 -7.55
N ALA A 62 -9.99 8.12 -7.01
CA ALA A 62 -9.97 8.42 -5.58
C ALA A 62 -10.44 7.23 -4.74
N GLU A 63 -11.54 6.59 -5.16
CA GLU A 63 -12.09 5.46 -4.42
C GLU A 63 -11.24 4.18 -4.59
N ALA A 64 -10.67 3.93 -5.77
CA ALA A 64 -9.77 2.80 -5.99
C ALA A 64 -8.49 2.94 -5.15
N LEU A 65 -7.95 4.15 -5.02
CA LEU A 65 -6.79 4.41 -4.18
C LEU A 65 -7.11 4.20 -2.70
N ARG A 66 -8.26 4.68 -2.22
CA ARG A 66 -8.71 4.41 -0.84
C ARG A 66 -8.91 2.92 -0.61
N TRP A 67 -9.59 2.25 -1.51
CA TRP A 67 -9.84 0.80 -1.42
C TRP A 67 -8.54 0.00 -1.31
N ALA A 68 -7.54 0.29 -2.16
CA ALA A 68 -6.24 -0.35 -2.12
C ALA A 68 -5.45 0.01 -0.85
N GLY A 69 -5.48 1.28 -0.44
CA GLY A 69 -4.85 1.75 0.78
C GLY A 69 -5.43 1.12 2.04
N ASP A 70 -6.76 0.98 2.11
CA ASP A 70 -7.45 0.35 3.23
C ASP A 70 -7.08 -1.14 3.36
N ALA A 71 -7.03 -1.88 2.24
CA ALA A 71 -6.62 -3.29 2.24
C ALA A 71 -5.17 -3.48 2.72
N ILE A 72 -4.25 -2.59 2.33
CA ILE A 72 -2.86 -2.63 2.80
C ILE A 72 -2.79 -2.24 4.28
N THR A 73 -3.54 -1.20 4.70
CA THR A 73 -3.59 -0.77 6.11
C THR A 73 -4.10 -1.89 7.01
N GLU A 74 -5.17 -2.59 6.64
CA GLU A 74 -5.69 -3.74 7.38
C GLU A 74 -4.65 -4.86 7.52
N SER A 75 -3.87 -5.11 6.46
CA SER A 75 -2.76 -6.07 6.51
C SER A 75 -1.65 -5.63 7.47
N ILE A 76 -1.32 -4.32 7.49
CA ILE A 76 -0.34 -3.74 8.40
C ILE A 76 -0.85 -3.83 9.85
N ASP A 77 -2.09 -3.43 10.13
CA ASP A 77 -2.66 -3.47 11.48
C ASP A 77 -2.69 -4.91 12.03
N THR A 78 -3.14 -5.88 11.21
CA THR A 78 -3.13 -7.31 11.59
C THR A 78 -1.73 -7.84 11.88
N ALA A 79 -0.74 -7.43 11.10
CA ALA A 79 0.64 -7.84 11.32
C ALA A 79 1.26 -7.14 12.54
N ALA A 80 0.90 -5.88 12.79
CA ALA A 80 1.35 -5.09 13.93
C ALA A 80 0.97 -5.70 15.28
N GLU A 81 -0.16 -6.39 15.37
CA GLU A 81 -0.58 -7.14 16.57
C GLU A 81 0.42 -8.23 16.98
N ARG A 82 1.25 -8.70 16.04
CA ARG A 82 2.27 -9.73 16.26
C ARG A 82 3.66 -9.16 16.52
N GLY A 83 3.81 -7.84 16.51
CA GLY A 83 5.07 -7.12 16.70
C GLY A 83 5.71 -6.64 15.40
N ALA A 84 6.73 -5.81 15.53
CA ALA A 84 7.36 -5.12 14.41
C ALA A 84 8.13 -6.05 13.45
N LEU A 85 8.81 -7.06 13.95
CA LEU A 85 9.55 -8.01 13.09
C LEU A 85 8.64 -8.85 12.19
N PRO A 86 7.54 -9.47 12.68
CA PRO A 86 6.55 -10.12 11.83
C PRO A 86 5.94 -9.20 10.79
N LEU A 87 5.74 -7.92 11.12
CA LEU A 87 5.20 -6.93 10.20
C LEU A 87 6.14 -6.72 9.01
N VAL A 88 7.45 -6.50 9.24
CA VAL A 88 8.44 -6.33 8.16
C VAL A 88 8.49 -7.56 7.26
N ARG A 89 8.44 -8.77 7.84
CA ARG A 89 8.43 -10.02 7.08
C ARG A 89 7.19 -10.18 6.22
N ASN A 90 6.00 -10.00 6.82
CA ASN A 90 4.74 -10.12 6.10
C ASN A 90 4.64 -9.12 4.94
N PHE A 91 5.13 -7.89 5.14
CA PHE A 91 5.18 -6.88 4.09
C PHE A 91 6.11 -7.31 2.94
N SER A 92 7.31 -7.80 3.28
CA SER A 92 8.26 -8.30 2.28
C SER A 92 7.70 -9.49 1.50
N GLU A 93 7.10 -10.47 2.17
CA GLU A 93 6.49 -11.64 1.53
C GLU A 93 5.30 -11.27 0.63
N PHE A 94 4.47 -10.32 1.07
CA PHE A 94 3.35 -9.80 0.28
C PHE A 94 3.84 -9.17 -1.02
N TRP A 95 4.86 -8.30 -0.95
CA TRP A 95 5.38 -7.64 -2.12
C TRP A 95 6.19 -8.57 -3.02
N GLU A 96 6.95 -9.50 -2.47
CA GLU A 96 7.65 -10.51 -3.26
C GLU A 96 6.67 -11.30 -4.13
N ARG A 97 5.60 -11.80 -3.53
CA ARG A 97 4.53 -12.51 -4.24
C ARG A 97 3.87 -11.62 -5.30
N THR A 98 3.49 -10.40 -4.95
CA THR A 98 2.85 -9.45 -5.87
C THR A 98 3.72 -9.14 -7.09
N LEU A 99 5.02 -8.93 -6.88
CA LEU A 99 5.99 -8.67 -7.94
C LEU A 99 6.13 -9.88 -8.87
N MET A 100 6.26 -11.08 -8.32
CA MET A 100 6.40 -12.30 -9.09
C MET A 100 5.14 -12.63 -9.89
N GLU A 101 3.95 -12.56 -9.27
CA GLU A 101 2.66 -12.82 -9.91
C GLU A 101 2.34 -11.84 -11.05
N SER A 102 2.85 -10.60 -10.96
CA SER A 102 2.67 -9.57 -11.98
C SER A 102 3.81 -9.50 -13.00
N ASP A 103 4.76 -10.42 -12.97
CA ASP A 103 6.00 -10.36 -13.76
C ASP A 103 6.69 -8.98 -13.62
N PHE A 104 6.79 -8.48 -12.37
CA PHE A 104 7.33 -7.16 -12.01
C PHE A 104 6.59 -5.97 -12.62
N GLY A 105 5.39 -6.17 -13.15
CA GLY A 105 4.58 -5.11 -13.76
C GLY A 105 3.86 -4.24 -12.74
N ALA A 106 3.50 -4.77 -11.56
CA ALA A 106 2.74 -4.07 -10.54
C ALA A 106 3.61 -3.53 -9.40
N GLY A 107 3.29 -2.34 -8.90
CA GLY A 107 3.91 -1.73 -7.73
C GLY A 107 2.88 -1.20 -6.72
N CYS A 108 3.31 -0.36 -5.81
CA CYS A 108 2.43 0.25 -4.83
C CYS A 108 1.56 1.34 -5.50
N PRO A 109 0.22 1.23 -5.44
CA PRO A 109 -0.66 2.24 -6.01
C PRO A 109 -0.59 3.56 -5.24
N VAL A 110 -0.24 3.51 -3.93
CA VAL A 110 -0.09 4.70 -3.08
C VAL A 110 1.14 5.49 -3.48
N VAL A 111 2.29 4.81 -3.68
CA VAL A 111 3.50 5.44 -4.25
C VAL A 111 3.21 6.03 -5.62
N ALA A 112 2.55 5.27 -6.51
CA ALA A 112 2.23 5.75 -7.84
C ALA A 112 1.36 7.02 -7.82
N ALA A 113 0.40 7.12 -6.88
CA ALA A 113 -0.42 8.31 -6.69
C ALA A 113 0.35 9.46 -6.05
N ALA A 114 1.28 9.18 -5.13
CA ALA A 114 2.06 10.23 -4.47
C ALA A 114 3.02 10.98 -5.41
N ILE A 115 3.58 10.29 -6.42
CA ILE A 115 4.62 10.84 -7.30
C ILE A 115 4.19 11.10 -8.74
N GLY A 116 3.10 10.48 -9.19
CA GLY A 116 2.67 10.47 -10.58
C GLY A 116 1.42 11.30 -10.90
N CYS A 117 0.95 12.12 -9.97
CA CYS A 117 -0.27 12.91 -10.17
C CYS A 117 0.01 14.25 -10.85
N THR A 118 -0.87 14.62 -11.79
CA THR A 118 -0.92 15.94 -12.40
C THR A 118 -1.63 16.93 -11.46
N ASN A 119 -1.58 18.24 -11.78
CA ASN A 119 -2.28 19.28 -10.99
C ASN A 119 -3.79 19.01 -10.88
N ASP A 120 -4.40 18.39 -11.90
CA ASP A 120 -5.82 18.01 -11.91
C ASP A 120 -6.13 16.81 -10.98
N GLU A 121 -5.11 16.15 -10.47
CA GLU A 121 -5.19 14.97 -9.62
C GLU A 121 -4.68 15.23 -8.18
N ALA A 122 -4.59 16.49 -7.75
CA ALA A 122 -4.11 16.90 -6.42
C ALA A 122 -4.82 16.16 -5.26
N GLN A 123 -6.08 15.77 -5.46
CA GLN A 123 -6.83 14.96 -4.51
C GLN A 123 -6.17 13.59 -4.27
N LEU A 124 -5.56 12.98 -5.28
CA LEU A 124 -4.91 11.68 -5.13
C LEU A 124 -3.65 11.76 -4.26
N THR A 125 -2.89 12.85 -4.40
CA THR A 125 -1.72 13.10 -3.54
C THR A 125 -2.13 13.25 -2.07
N ALA A 126 -3.24 13.97 -1.79
CA ALA A 126 -3.77 14.09 -0.44
C ALA A 126 -4.21 12.73 0.13
N ILE A 127 -4.93 11.91 -0.66
CA ILE A 127 -5.34 10.55 -0.25
C ILE A 127 -4.10 9.68 0.02
N ALA A 128 -3.07 9.74 -0.84
CA ALA A 128 -1.84 8.99 -0.64
C ALA A 128 -1.12 9.42 0.65
N SER A 129 -1.06 10.72 0.93
CA SER A 129 -0.52 11.26 2.18
C SER A 129 -1.24 10.72 3.40
N ASP A 130 -2.57 10.72 3.41
CA ASP A 130 -3.38 10.20 4.51
C ASP A 130 -3.13 8.69 4.73
N ILE A 131 -2.98 7.92 3.64
CA ILE A 131 -2.68 6.50 3.72
C ILE A 131 -1.27 6.26 4.31
N PHE A 132 -0.25 6.99 3.85
CA PHE A 132 1.10 6.88 4.41
C PHE A 132 1.16 7.29 5.88
N CYS A 133 0.42 8.32 6.30
CA CYS A 133 0.29 8.67 7.71
C CYS A 133 -0.31 7.53 8.54
N ARG A 134 -1.37 6.89 8.06
CA ARG A 134 -1.97 5.72 8.74
C ARG A 134 -0.98 4.56 8.87
N TRP A 135 -0.22 4.25 7.83
CA TRP A 135 0.80 3.19 7.88
C TRP A 135 1.92 3.52 8.86
N ARG A 136 2.43 4.75 8.83
CA ARG A 136 3.42 5.22 9.79
C ARG A 136 2.93 5.06 11.23
N ASP A 137 1.70 5.50 11.49
CA ASP A 137 1.13 5.46 12.83
C ASP A 137 0.90 4.01 13.31
N ALA A 138 0.48 3.12 12.42
CA ALA A 138 0.33 1.69 12.73
C ALA A 138 1.67 1.04 13.07
N LEU A 139 2.71 1.30 12.25
CA LEU A 139 4.08 0.84 12.49
C LEU A 139 4.65 1.40 13.80
N ALA A 140 4.48 2.71 14.05
CA ALA A 140 4.96 3.35 15.27
C ALA A 140 4.31 2.72 16.51
N ARG A 141 2.98 2.46 16.47
CA ARG A 141 2.29 1.74 17.56
C ARG A 141 2.88 0.35 17.80
N ALA A 142 3.19 -0.41 16.74
CA ALA A 142 3.80 -1.73 16.87
C ALA A 142 5.19 -1.65 17.53
N PHE A 143 6.02 -0.67 17.16
CA PHE A 143 7.33 -0.46 17.78
C PHE A 143 7.20 -0.02 19.24
N VAL A 144 6.24 0.84 19.59
CA VAL A 144 5.98 1.22 20.98
C VAL A 144 5.52 0.00 21.79
N ALA A 145 4.69 -0.87 21.23
CA ALA A 145 4.27 -2.12 21.87
C ALA A 145 5.47 -3.07 22.11
N ASP A 146 6.48 -3.04 21.22
CA ASP A 146 7.75 -3.74 21.37
C ASP A 146 8.74 -3.00 22.32
N ASN A 147 8.26 -2.00 23.08
CA ASN A 147 8.97 -1.21 24.08
C ASN A 147 10.04 -0.26 23.50
N PHE A 148 9.95 0.17 22.27
CA PHE A 148 10.73 1.31 21.78
C PHE A 148 10.15 2.61 22.33
N ASP A 149 11.01 3.62 22.60
CA ASP A 149 10.51 4.96 22.90
C ASP A 149 9.82 5.59 21.68
N THR A 150 8.96 6.57 21.90
CA THR A 150 8.12 7.16 20.85
C THR A 150 8.95 7.72 19.70
N ALA A 151 10.05 8.42 19.98
CA ALA A 151 10.88 9.04 18.94
C ALA A 151 11.60 7.98 18.08
N ALA A 152 12.12 6.93 18.72
CA ALA A 152 12.70 5.80 18.01
C ALA A 152 11.66 5.03 17.18
N ALA A 153 10.46 4.83 17.71
CA ALA A 153 9.35 4.16 17.02
C ALA A 153 8.89 4.92 15.76
N GLU A 154 8.72 6.24 15.85
CA GLU A 154 8.39 7.09 14.70
C GLU A 154 9.49 7.07 13.64
N SER A 155 10.75 7.19 14.04
CA SER A 155 11.90 7.12 13.13
C SER A 155 11.98 5.77 12.41
N LEU A 156 11.80 4.67 13.14
CA LEU A 156 11.79 3.32 12.58
C LEU A 156 10.61 3.13 11.61
N ALA A 157 9.43 3.62 11.94
CA ALA A 157 8.25 3.54 11.08
C ALA A 157 8.48 4.22 9.73
N VAL A 158 9.02 5.44 9.73
CA VAL A 158 9.37 6.16 8.50
C VAL A 158 10.44 5.41 7.71
N THR A 159 11.49 4.93 8.40
CA THR A 159 12.58 4.17 7.77
C THR A 159 12.07 2.89 7.11
N CYS A 160 11.19 2.13 7.78
CA CYS A 160 10.59 0.93 7.20
C CYS A 160 9.78 1.22 5.93
N ILE A 161 8.89 2.22 5.96
CA ILE A 161 8.08 2.58 4.80
C ILE A 161 8.98 3.00 3.63
N ALA A 162 9.89 3.94 3.87
CA ALA A 162 10.75 4.48 2.82
C ALA A 162 11.66 3.40 2.20
N SER A 163 12.24 2.53 3.02
CA SER A 163 13.15 1.49 2.56
C SER A 163 12.42 0.38 1.79
N LEU A 164 11.28 -0.10 2.30
CA LEU A 164 10.53 -1.18 1.68
C LEU A 164 9.83 -0.74 0.40
N GLU A 165 9.22 0.43 0.37
CA GLU A 165 8.62 1.00 -0.86
C GLU A 165 9.69 1.31 -1.91
N GLY A 166 10.84 1.85 -1.51
CA GLY A 166 12.00 2.03 -2.38
C GLY A 166 12.51 0.71 -2.96
N ALA A 167 12.56 -0.34 -2.15
CA ALA A 167 12.94 -1.68 -2.60
C ALA A 167 11.96 -2.25 -3.64
N VAL A 168 10.64 -2.03 -3.47
CA VAL A 168 9.64 -2.42 -4.48
C VAL A 168 9.89 -1.72 -5.81
N VAL A 169 10.22 -0.43 -5.80
CA VAL A 169 10.56 0.33 -7.02
C VAL A 169 11.81 -0.25 -7.69
N LEU A 170 12.85 -0.56 -6.92
CA LEU A 170 14.08 -1.20 -7.44
C LEU A 170 13.78 -2.57 -8.04
N CYS A 171 13.01 -3.41 -7.35
CA CYS A 171 12.62 -4.74 -7.83
C CYS A 171 11.91 -4.67 -9.18
N ARG A 172 10.98 -3.73 -9.34
CA ARG A 172 10.29 -3.50 -10.62
C ARG A 172 11.26 -3.09 -11.73
N SER A 173 12.19 -2.20 -11.43
CA SER A 173 13.15 -1.65 -12.39
C SER A 173 14.11 -2.70 -12.91
N ILE A 174 14.68 -3.52 -12.03
CA ILE A 174 15.70 -4.51 -12.40
C ILE A 174 15.14 -5.94 -12.53
N ARG A 175 13.82 -6.13 -12.33
CA ARG A 175 13.09 -7.39 -12.52
C ARG A 175 13.62 -8.55 -11.68
N THR A 176 13.90 -8.30 -10.40
CA THR A 176 14.29 -9.31 -9.41
C THR A 176 13.78 -8.90 -8.03
N THR A 177 13.52 -9.88 -7.16
CA THR A 177 13.09 -9.64 -5.78
C THR A 177 14.25 -9.40 -4.81
N GLU A 178 15.51 -9.48 -5.28
CA GLU A 178 16.69 -9.40 -4.43
C GLU A 178 16.78 -8.08 -3.63
N PRO A 179 16.52 -6.87 -4.19
CA PRO A 179 16.53 -5.64 -3.42
C PRO A 179 15.57 -5.66 -2.22
N LEU A 180 14.38 -6.22 -2.40
CA LEU A 180 13.39 -6.33 -1.33
C LEU A 180 13.86 -7.27 -0.21
N ARG A 181 14.45 -8.41 -0.58
CA ARG A 181 15.03 -9.37 0.37
C ARG A 181 16.21 -8.77 1.15
N GLN A 182 17.07 -8.01 0.47
CA GLN A 182 18.20 -7.32 1.11
C GLN A 182 17.72 -6.29 2.11
N VAL A 183 16.80 -5.40 1.70
CA VAL A 183 16.24 -4.36 2.58
C VAL A 183 15.50 -4.98 3.76
N ALA A 184 14.73 -6.05 3.56
CA ALA A 184 14.04 -6.73 4.67
C ALA A 184 15.04 -7.30 5.70
N ARG A 185 16.14 -7.91 5.26
CA ARG A 185 17.22 -8.41 6.15
C ARG A 185 17.85 -7.27 6.95
N GLU A 186 18.16 -6.15 6.30
CA GLU A 186 18.75 -4.98 6.95
C GLU A 186 17.78 -4.34 7.95
N MET A 187 16.48 -4.26 7.62
CA MET A 187 15.47 -3.77 8.55
C MET A 187 15.34 -4.69 9.79
N GLU A 188 15.33 -6.01 9.60
CA GLU A 188 15.33 -6.94 10.72
C GLU A 188 16.58 -6.77 11.60
N PHE A 189 17.75 -6.62 10.97
CA PHE A 189 18.99 -6.40 11.70
C PHE A 189 18.96 -5.08 12.48
N LEU A 190 18.49 -4.00 11.87
CA LEU A 190 18.37 -2.69 12.52
C LEU A 190 17.43 -2.76 13.74
N ILE A 191 16.25 -3.38 13.59
CA ILE A 191 15.29 -3.53 14.69
C ILE A 191 15.89 -4.33 15.83
N LYS A 192 16.49 -5.50 15.55
CA LYS A 192 17.13 -6.36 16.56
C LYS A 192 18.30 -5.66 17.25
N SER A 193 19.12 -4.91 16.49
CA SER A 193 20.27 -4.17 17.05
C SER A 193 19.81 -3.07 17.99
N ARG A 194 18.79 -2.29 17.63
CA ARG A 194 18.24 -1.26 18.51
C ARG A 194 17.59 -1.88 19.75
N GLU A 195 16.89 -3.00 19.62
CA GLU A 195 16.33 -3.73 20.76
C GLU A 195 17.43 -4.23 21.69
N PHE A 196 18.52 -4.77 21.16
CA PHE A 196 19.68 -5.21 21.93
C PHE A 196 20.32 -4.05 22.70
N VAL A 197 20.57 -2.91 22.03
CA VAL A 197 21.14 -1.70 22.65
C VAL A 197 20.25 -1.20 23.79
N ARG A 198 18.93 -1.16 23.55
CA ARG A 198 17.97 -0.75 24.59
C ARG A 198 17.99 -1.68 25.81
N ARG A 199 18.04 -2.99 25.60
CA ARG A 199 18.03 -3.99 26.71
C ARG A 199 19.32 -3.98 27.51
N ASN A 200 20.45 -3.65 26.89
CA ASN A 200 21.76 -3.72 27.51
C ASN A 200 22.32 -2.36 28.00
N GLY A 201 21.52 -1.29 27.87
CA GLY A 201 21.89 0.02 28.40
C GLY A 201 23.06 0.71 27.69
N LEU A 202 23.37 0.33 26.46
CA LEU A 202 24.36 1.03 25.65
C LEU A 202 23.82 2.42 25.28
N PRO A 203 24.66 3.50 25.30
CA PRO A 203 24.20 4.82 24.97
C PRO A 203 23.65 4.84 23.53
N THR A 204 22.35 5.14 23.38
CA THR A 204 21.81 5.54 22.12
C THR A 204 22.46 6.87 21.78
N GLY A 205 23.36 6.91 20.78
CA GLY A 205 24.05 8.12 20.38
C GLY A 205 23.07 9.24 20.19
N GLY A 206 23.05 10.20 21.11
CA GLY A 206 22.31 11.43 21.01
C GLY A 206 22.99 12.32 19.96
N HIS A 207 22.23 12.75 19.00
CA HIS A 207 22.51 13.93 18.19
C HIS A 207 21.26 14.81 18.19
#